data_acefd867dc229af105360d06a5b02e33
#
_entry.id   acefd867dc229af105360d06a5b02e33
#
_cell.length_a   1.000
_cell.length_b   1.000
_cell.length_c   1.000
_cell.angle_alpha   90.00
_cell.angle_beta   90.00
_cell.angle_gamma   90.00
#
_symmetry.space_group_name_H-M   'P 1'
#
loop_
_entity.id
_entity.type
_entity.pdbx_description
1 polymer ?
#
loop_
_entity_poly.entity_id
_entity_poly.type
_entity_poly.pdbx_seq_one_letter_code
_entity_poly.pdbx_strand_id
1 'polypeptide(L)'
;MSRSVLVTGASKGIGRAIACQLAADGFNIGVHYHRDATGAQETLNAIVANGGNGRLLSFDVANREQCREVLEHEIAQNGAWYGVVSNAGIARDAAFPALSDDDWDAVIHTNLDSFYNVIQPCIMPMIGTRQGGRIITLSSVSGVMGNRGQVNYSAAKAGIIGATKALAI
;
A
#
# COMPACT_ATOMS: atom_id res chain seq x y z
N MET A 1 -9.30 -22.15 3.97
CA MET A 1 -9.68 -20.72 4.02
C MET A 1 -8.89 -19.99 2.94
N SER A 2 -9.53 -19.10 2.19
CA SER A 2 -8.86 -18.24 1.20
C SER A 2 -7.91 -17.26 1.91
N ARG A 3 -6.70 -17.07 1.37
CA ARG A 3 -5.70 -16.14 1.90
C ARG A 3 -6.12 -14.69 1.62
N SER A 4 -5.90 -13.79 2.57
CA SER A 4 -6.24 -12.36 2.41
C SER A 4 -5.03 -11.52 2.03
N VAL A 5 -5.21 -10.57 1.09
CA VAL A 5 -4.16 -9.64 0.66
C VAL A 5 -4.68 -8.20 0.77
N LEU A 6 -3.93 -7.36 1.47
CA LEU A 6 -4.17 -5.92 1.51
C LEU A 6 -3.50 -5.25 0.31
N VAL A 7 -4.24 -4.43 -0.44
CA VAL A 7 -3.69 -3.60 -1.53
C VAL A 7 -3.94 -2.13 -1.21
N THR A 8 -2.87 -1.38 -0.90
CA THR A 8 -3.01 0.05 -0.61
C THR A 8 -3.16 0.88 -1.89
N GLY A 9 -4.01 1.91 -1.86
CA GLY A 9 -4.31 2.74 -3.03
C GLY A 9 -5.00 1.97 -4.15
N ALA A 10 -5.94 1.08 -3.78
CA ALA A 10 -6.64 0.19 -4.73
C ALA A 10 -7.89 0.81 -5.37
N SER A 11 -8.18 2.09 -5.14
CA SER A 11 -9.36 2.74 -5.72
C SER A 11 -9.26 2.95 -7.24
N LYS A 12 -8.05 2.96 -7.81
CA LYS A 12 -7.82 3.20 -9.25
C LYS A 12 -6.45 2.73 -9.73
N GLY A 13 -6.22 2.81 -11.03
CA GLY A 13 -4.91 2.61 -11.66
C GLY A 13 -4.27 1.26 -11.35
N ILE A 14 -2.99 1.26 -11.03
CA ILE A 14 -2.19 0.06 -10.76
C ILE A 14 -2.76 -0.73 -9.57
N GLY A 15 -3.11 -0.06 -8.46
CA GLY A 15 -3.66 -0.72 -7.29
C GLY A 15 -4.98 -1.45 -7.56
N ARG A 16 -5.90 -0.84 -8.35
CA ARG A 16 -7.13 -1.50 -8.81
C ARG A 16 -6.82 -2.75 -9.65
N ALA A 17 -5.91 -2.61 -10.61
CA ALA A 17 -5.55 -3.74 -11.48
C ALA A 17 -4.96 -4.92 -10.68
N ILE A 18 -4.07 -4.62 -9.73
CA ILE A 18 -3.50 -5.62 -8.82
C ILE A 18 -4.59 -6.27 -7.97
N ALA A 19 -5.49 -5.48 -7.38
CA ALA A 19 -6.58 -5.98 -6.54
C ALA A 19 -7.51 -6.92 -7.32
N CYS A 20 -7.92 -6.53 -8.53
CA CYS A 20 -8.75 -7.37 -9.40
C CYS A 20 -8.05 -8.67 -9.82
N GLN A 21 -6.76 -8.60 -10.18
CA GLN A 21 -6.01 -9.80 -10.57
C GLN A 21 -5.84 -10.77 -9.40
N LEU A 22 -5.44 -10.29 -8.22
CA LEU A 22 -5.30 -11.13 -7.04
C LEU A 22 -6.64 -11.76 -6.61
N ALA A 23 -7.76 -11.03 -6.78
CA ALA A 23 -9.08 -11.60 -6.54
C ALA A 23 -9.42 -12.73 -7.52
N ALA A 24 -9.09 -12.58 -8.80
CA ALA A 24 -9.25 -13.61 -9.82
C ALA A 24 -8.37 -14.85 -9.53
N ASP A 25 -7.21 -14.65 -8.89
CA ASP A 25 -6.31 -15.72 -8.44
C ASP A 25 -6.79 -16.39 -7.11
N GLY A 26 -7.97 -15.99 -6.60
CA GLY A 26 -8.62 -16.62 -5.44
C GLY A 26 -8.26 -16.05 -4.08
N PHE A 27 -7.59 -14.88 -4.02
CA PHE A 27 -7.34 -14.18 -2.76
C PHE A 27 -8.55 -13.33 -2.33
N ASN A 28 -8.75 -13.18 -1.02
CA ASN A 28 -9.65 -12.17 -0.46
C ASN A 28 -8.93 -10.82 -0.39
N ILE A 29 -9.53 -9.76 -0.89
CA ILE A 29 -8.85 -8.49 -1.06
C ILE A 29 -9.30 -7.44 -0.05
N GLY A 30 -8.34 -6.86 0.69
CA GLY A 30 -8.52 -5.58 1.35
C GLY A 30 -8.30 -4.45 0.34
N VAL A 31 -9.38 -3.86 -0.14
CA VAL A 31 -9.36 -2.73 -1.08
C VAL A 31 -9.20 -1.44 -0.29
N HIS A 32 -7.95 -1.00 -0.14
CA HIS A 32 -7.69 0.22 0.64
C HIS A 32 -7.79 1.48 -0.22
N TYR A 33 -8.36 2.52 0.39
CA TYR A 33 -8.42 3.88 -0.12
C TYR A 33 -8.28 4.90 1.02
N HIS A 34 -7.94 6.15 0.69
CA HIS A 34 -7.96 7.26 1.64
C HIS A 34 -9.22 8.12 1.44
N ARG A 35 -9.35 8.79 0.26
CA ARG A 35 -10.44 9.75 -0.01
C ARG A 35 -11.38 9.30 -1.13
N ASP A 36 -10.93 8.44 -2.01
CA ASP A 36 -11.66 8.00 -3.19
C ASP A 36 -12.52 6.76 -2.89
N ALA A 37 -13.58 6.98 -2.10
CA ALA A 37 -14.51 5.91 -1.73
C ALA A 37 -15.26 5.36 -2.95
N THR A 38 -15.64 6.22 -3.89
CA THR A 38 -16.35 5.82 -5.12
C THR A 38 -15.49 4.88 -5.95
N GLY A 39 -14.24 5.25 -6.22
CA GLY A 39 -13.32 4.41 -6.96
C GLY A 39 -12.99 3.08 -6.25
N ALA A 40 -12.92 3.09 -4.93
CA ALA A 40 -12.73 1.86 -4.15
C ALA A 40 -13.95 0.94 -4.24
N GLN A 41 -15.17 1.50 -4.20
CA GLN A 41 -16.40 0.73 -4.36
C GLN A 41 -16.50 0.14 -5.78
N GLU A 42 -16.12 0.89 -6.81
CA GLU A 42 -16.04 0.37 -8.18
C GLU A 42 -15.08 -0.83 -8.28
N THR A 43 -13.92 -0.74 -7.62
CA THR A 43 -12.95 -1.83 -7.57
C THR A 43 -13.55 -3.07 -6.88
N LEU A 44 -14.20 -2.88 -5.73
CA LEU A 44 -14.86 -3.98 -5.02
C LEU A 44 -15.98 -4.59 -5.87
N ASN A 45 -16.81 -3.77 -6.53
CA ASN A 45 -17.87 -4.26 -7.41
C ASN A 45 -17.31 -5.08 -8.57
N ALA A 46 -16.20 -4.65 -9.17
CA ALA A 46 -15.51 -5.41 -10.23
C ALA A 46 -14.98 -6.77 -9.73
N ILE A 47 -14.43 -6.80 -8.51
CA ILE A 47 -13.98 -8.05 -7.87
C ILE A 47 -15.15 -9.00 -7.69
N VAL A 48 -16.27 -8.53 -7.12
CA VAL A 48 -17.46 -9.34 -6.83
C VAL A 48 -18.13 -9.82 -8.12
N ALA A 49 -18.24 -8.97 -9.13
CA ALA A 49 -18.82 -9.32 -10.42
C ALA A 49 -18.05 -10.44 -11.13
N ASN A 50 -16.76 -10.61 -10.85
CA ASN A 50 -15.93 -11.69 -11.37
C ASN A 50 -15.80 -12.88 -10.40
N GLY A 51 -16.68 -12.98 -9.39
CA GLY A 51 -16.74 -14.10 -8.46
C GLY A 51 -15.68 -14.06 -7.34
N GLY A 52 -14.92 -12.97 -7.21
CA GLY A 52 -13.96 -12.77 -6.14
C GLY A 52 -14.60 -12.21 -4.87
N ASN A 53 -13.81 -12.11 -3.81
CA ASN A 53 -14.21 -11.54 -2.53
C ASN A 53 -13.26 -10.41 -2.12
N GLY A 54 -13.81 -9.42 -1.43
CA GLY A 54 -13.03 -8.31 -0.89
C GLY A 54 -13.83 -7.46 0.08
N ARG A 55 -13.15 -6.51 0.71
CA ARG A 55 -13.74 -5.51 1.60
C ARG A 55 -13.02 -4.20 1.51
N LEU A 56 -13.72 -3.14 1.81
CA LEU A 56 -13.16 -1.78 1.80
C LEU A 56 -12.44 -1.48 3.12
N LEU A 57 -11.28 -0.84 3.02
CA LEU A 57 -10.57 -0.27 4.17
C LEU A 57 -10.23 1.18 3.90
N SER A 58 -10.62 2.07 4.81
CA SER A 58 -10.40 3.51 4.69
C SER A 58 -9.45 4.02 5.77
N PHE A 59 -8.27 4.49 5.37
CA PHE A 59 -7.32 5.17 6.25
C PHE A 59 -6.31 5.99 5.45
N ASP A 60 -5.62 6.92 6.11
CA ASP A 60 -4.49 7.62 5.50
C ASP A 60 -3.19 6.86 5.80
N VAL A 61 -2.52 6.37 4.76
CA VAL A 61 -1.24 5.65 4.91
C VAL A 61 -0.12 6.51 5.50
N ALA A 62 -0.22 7.84 5.42
CA ALA A 62 0.70 8.77 6.05
C ALA A 62 0.44 8.93 7.57
N ASN A 63 -0.75 8.58 8.05
CA ASN A 63 -1.12 8.67 9.45
C ASN A 63 -0.85 7.34 10.17
N ARG A 64 0.23 7.30 10.96
CA ARG A 64 0.69 6.08 11.65
C ARG A 64 -0.32 5.51 12.64
N GLU A 65 -0.97 6.39 13.39
CA GLU A 65 -1.94 5.98 14.42
C GLU A 65 -3.18 5.37 13.77
N GLN A 66 -3.72 6.02 12.75
CA GLN A 66 -4.86 5.52 11.99
C GLN A 66 -4.54 4.18 11.29
N CYS A 67 -3.36 4.05 10.69
CA CYS A 67 -2.93 2.78 10.11
C CYS A 67 -2.94 1.65 11.14
N ARG A 68 -2.35 1.89 12.32
CA ARG A 68 -2.29 0.90 13.39
C ARG A 68 -3.68 0.50 13.85
N GLU A 69 -4.51 1.48 14.21
CA GLU A 69 -5.87 1.25 14.72
C GLU A 69 -6.70 0.40 13.74
N VAL A 70 -6.77 0.82 12.48
CA VAL A 70 -7.58 0.14 11.45
C VAL A 70 -7.03 -1.26 11.17
N LEU A 71 -5.71 -1.41 11.02
CA LEU A 71 -5.12 -2.70 10.64
C LEU A 71 -5.13 -3.70 11.79
N GLU A 72 -4.90 -3.28 13.03
CA GLU A 72 -5.02 -4.16 14.20
C GLU A 72 -6.48 -4.60 14.42
N HIS A 73 -7.44 -3.69 14.29
CA HIS A 73 -8.87 -4.03 14.33
C HIS A 73 -9.24 -5.04 13.24
N GLU A 74 -8.81 -4.79 12.02
CA GLU A 74 -9.06 -5.66 10.87
C GLU A 74 -8.48 -7.06 11.06
N ILE A 75 -7.26 -7.15 11.56
CA ILE A 75 -6.58 -8.41 11.84
C ILE A 75 -7.30 -9.19 12.97
N ALA A 76 -7.77 -8.48 13.98
CA ALA A 76 -8.54 -9.10 15.08
C ALA A 76 -9.86 -9.72 14.60
N GLN A 77 -10.52 -9.08 13.62
CA GLN A 77 -11.82 -9.55 13.10
C GLN A 77 -11.68 -10.63 12.02
N ASN A 78 -10.71 -10.51 11.12
CA ASN A 78 -10.63 -11.29 9.89
C ASN A 78 -9.36 -12.15 9.78
N GLY A 79 -8.48 -12.09 10.79
CA GLY A 79 -7.21 -12.80 10.80
C GLY A 79 -6.10 -12.06 10.07
N ALA A 80 -4.90 -12.62 10.15
CA ALA A 80 -3.69 -12.03 9.60
C ALA A 80 -3.72 -11.96 8.06
N TRP A 81 -3.16 -10.89 7.53
CA TRP A 81 -2.90 -10.76 6.10
C TRP A 81 -1.84 -11.76 5.66
N TYR A 82 -2.11 -12.53 4.60
CA TYR A 82 -1.09 -13.33 3.90
C TYR A 82 -0.17 -12.45 3.06
N GLY A 83 -0.71 -11.39 2.48
CA GLY A 83 0.06 -10.47 1.65
C GLY A 83 -0.28 -9.01 1.91
N VAL A 84 0.72 -8.15 1.73
CA VAL A 84 0.56 -6.69 1.73
C VAL A 84 1.22 -6.14 0.48
N VAL A 85 0.43 -5.47 -0.35
CA VAL A 85 0.90 -4.72 -1.52
C VAL A 85 0.90 -3.23 -1.18
N SER A 86 2.08 -2.69 -0.92
CA SER A 86 2.29 -1.25 -0.66
C SER A 86 2.39 -0.51 -1.99
N ASN A 87 1.23 -0.08 -2.51
CA ASN A 87 1.09 0.60 -3.79
C ASN A 87 0.71 2.08 -3.65
N ALA A 88 0.04 2.48 -2.57
CA ALA A 88 -0.34 3.88 -2.36
C ALA A 88 0.85 4.82 -2.51
N GLY A 89 0.66 5.92 -3.20
CA GLY A 89 1.70 6.90 -3.42
C GLY A 89 1.20 8.12 -4.17
N ILE A 90 1.92 9.22 -4.02
CA ILE A 90 1.69 10.49 -4.69
C ILE A 90 2.99 11.03 -5.30
N ALA A 91 2.85 11.91 -6.27
CA ALA A 91 3.94 12.74 -6.78
C ALA A 91 3.61 14.22 -6.56
N ARG A 92 4.64 15.01 -6.27
CA ARG A 92 4.62 16.47 -6.21
C ARG A 92 5.91 16.95 -6.85
N ASP A 93 5.83 17.19 -8.13
CA ASP A 93 6.99 17.48 -8.97
C ASP A 93 7.27 18.98 -8.97
N ALA A 94 8.49 19.37 -8.63
CA ALA A 94 8.97 20.74 -8.69
C ALA A 94 10.50 20.78 -8.87
N ALA A 95 11.02 21.87 -9.46
CA ALA A 95 12.45 22.12 -9.40
C ALA A 95 12.90 22.27 -7.96
N PHE A 96 14.04 21.70 -7.57
CA PHE A 96 14.45 21.62 -6.16
C PHE A 96 14.41 22.99 -5.41
N PRO A 97 14.85 24.11 -6.00
CA PRO A 97 14.75 25.41 -5.32
C PRO A 97 13.30 25.92 -5.12
N ALA A 98 12.32 25.35 -5.83
CA ALA A 98 10.90 25.72 -5.75
C ALA A 98 10.05 24.64 -5.08
N LEU A 99 10.65 23.57 -4.62
CA LEU A 99 9.96 22.50 -3.89
C LEU A 99 9.62 23.01 -2.49
N SER A 100 8.34 23.03 -2.14
CA SER A 100 7.88 23.44 -0.82
C SER A 100 8.12 22.33 0.22
N ASP A 101 8.23 22.74 1.49
CA ASP A 101 8.34 21.80 2.61
C ASP A 101 7.11 20.87 2.67
N ASP A 102 5.92 21.43 2.46
CA ASP A 102 4.67 20.64 2.43
C ASP A 102 4.66 19.57 1.33
N ASP A 103 5.16 19.88 0.13
CA ASP A 103 5.22 18.92 -0.97
C ASP A 103 6.31 17.85 -0.74
N TRP A 104 7.42 18.25 -0.11
CA TRP A 104 8.43 17.30 0.34
C TRP A 104 7.84 16.33 1.36
N ASP A 105 7.28 16.85 2.45
CA ASP A 105 6.73 16.06 3.55
C ASP A 105 5.56 15.16 3.08
N ALA A 106 4.65 15.69 2.28
CA ALA A 106 3.54 14.90 1.75
C ALA A 106 4.02 13.69 0.95
N VAL A 107 5.06 13.86 0.11
CA VAL A 107 5.61 12.76 -0.69
C VAL A 107 6.37 11.75 0.19
N ILE A 108 7.19 12.21 1.13
CA ILE A 108 7.93 11.33 2.03
C ILE A 108 6.96 10.54 2.91
N HIS A 109 6.00 11.20 3.56
CA HIS A 109 5.05 10.54 4.45
C HIS A 109 4.14 9.55 3.73
N THR A 110 3.67 9.90 2.52
CA THR A 110 2.79 9.01 1.77
C THR A 110 3.55 7.85 1.12
N ASN A 111 4.74 8.10 0.53
CA ASN A 111 5.42 7.07 -0.25
C ASN A 111 6.41 6.23 0.59
N LEU A 112 7.08 6.81 1.60
CA LEU A 112 8.12 6.13 2.37
C LEU A 112 7.65 5.73 3.76
N ASP A 113 7.10 6.67 4.56
CA ASP A 113 6.68 6.35 5.92
C ASP A 113 5.53 5.36 5.93
N SER A 114 4.69 5.35 4.88
CA SER A 114 3.63 4.36 4.69
C SER A 114 4.15 2.91 4.66
N PHE A 115 5.38 2.68 4.23
CA PHE A 115 6.02 1.36 4.33
C PHE A 115 6.01 0.86 5.78
N TYR A 116 6.51 1.69 6.70
CA TYR A 116 6.50 1.34 8.12
C TYR A 116 5.07 1.31 8.68
N ASN A 117 4.27 2.34 8.40
CA ASN A 117 2.94 2.51 8.99
C ASN A 117 2.00 1.35 8.66
N VAL A 118 2.07 0.79 7.45
CA VAL A 118 1.20 -0.29 6.97
C VAL A 118 1.78 -1.68 7.29
N ILE A 119 3.08 -1.87 7.10
CA ILE A 119 3.68 -3.22 7.22
C ILE A 119 3.90 -3.59 8.68
N GLN A 120 4.30 -2.64 9.53
CA GLN A 120 4.65 -2.91 10.92
C GLN A 120 3.50 -3.59 11.71
N PRO A 121 2.24 -3.13 11.69
CA PRO A 121 1.16 -3.81 12.38
C PRO A 121 0.78 -5.17 11.76
N CYS A 122 1.14 -5.41 10.50
CA CYS A 122 0.81 -6.63 9.78
C CYS A 122 1.87 -7.75 9.96
N ILE A 123 3.13 -7.40 10.23
CA ILE A 123 4.25 -8.36 10.09
C ILE A 123 4.22 -9.47 11.15
N MET A 124 4.02 -9.14 12.43
CA MET A 124 4.01 -10.15 13.49
C MET A 124 2.81 -11.08 13.41
N PRO A 125 1.58 -10.61 13.17
CA PRO A 125 0.45 -11.49 12.87
C PRO A 125 0.71 -12.42 11.67
N MET A 126 1.29 -11.91 10.57
CA MET A 126 1.66 -12.68 9.38
C MET A 126 2.65 -13.81 9.72
N ILE A 127 3.72 -13.52 10.47
CA ILE A 127 4.70 -14.51 10.94
C ILE A 127 4.03 -15.56 11.84
N GLY A 128 3.16 -15.12 12.74
CA GLY A 128 2.45 -15.96 13.70
C GLY A 128 1.59 -17.05 13.05
N THR A 129 1.12 -16.87 11.83
CA THR A 129 0.36 -17.90 11.10
C THR A 129 1.20 -19.12 10.71
N ARG A 130 2.53 -18.99 10.63
CA ARG A 130 3.47 -20.01 10.12
C ARG A 130 3.16 -20.51 8.71
N GLN A 131 2.38 -19.76 7.93
CA GLN A 131 1.99 -20.11 6.55
C GLN A 131 2.84 -19.37 5.51
N GLY A 132 3.88 -18.67 5.97
CA GLY A 132 4.61 -17.70 5.19
C GLY A 132 3.81 -16.42 4.98
N GLY A 133 4.33 -15.54 4.13
CA GLY A 133 3.68 -14.28 3.79
C GLY A 133 4.38 -13.62 2.61
N ARG A 134 3.80 -12.53 2.11
CA ARG A 134 4.38 -11.78 1.00
C ARG A 134 4.21 -10.28 1.24
N ILE A 135 5.30 -9.56 1.11
CA ILE A 135 5.30 -8.09 1.11
C ILE A 135 5.80 -7.64 -0.26
N ILE A 136 4.97 -6.90 -0.96
CA ILE A 136 5.28 -6.37 -2.29
C ILE A 136 5.21 -4.84 -2.19
N THR A 137 6.27 -4.18 -2.62
CA THR A 137 6.36 -2.72 -2.61
C THR A 137 6.55 -2.20 -4.03
N LEU A 138 5.87 -1.13 -4.37
CA LEU A 138 5.99 -0.50 -5.68
C LEU A 138 6.98 0.65 -5.61
N SER A 139 8.17 0.44 -6.15
CA SER A 139 9.16 1.49 -6.36
C SER A 139 8.94 2.17 -7.72
N SER A 140 9.95 2.80 -8.24
CA SER A 140 9.95 3.52 -9.52
C SER A 140 11.34 3.52 -10.13
N VAL A 141 11.43 3.65 -11.45
CA VAL A 141 12.68 3.96 -12.15
C VAL A 141 13.32 5.24 -11.61
N SER A 142 12.51 6.21 -11.16
CA SER A 142 12.99 7.44 -10.50
C SER A 142 13.73 7.17 -9.19
N GLY A 143 13.42 6.09 -8.48
CA GLY A 143 14.16 5.66 -7.28
C GLY A 143 15.50 4.98 -7.59
N VAL A 144 15.72 4.56 -8.84
CA VAL A 144 16.97 3.92 -9.28
C VAL A 144 17.90 4.92 -9.95
N MET A 145 17.36 5.73 -10.88
CA MET A 145 18.15 6.62 -11.76
C MET A 145 18.06 8.09 -11.34
N GLY A 146 17.09 8.45 -10.51
CA GLY A 146 16.68 9.84 -10.30
C GLY A 146 15.83 10.35 -11.46
N ASN A 147 15.13 11.46 -11.23
CA ASN A 147 14.42 12.18 -12.28
C ASN A 147 14.38 13.67 -11.96
N ARG A 148 14.55 14.51 -12.99
CA ARG A 148 14.50 15.97 -12.83
C ARG A 148 13.12 16.40 -12.29
N GLY A 149 13.13 17.23 -11.26
CA GLY A 149 11.90 17.71 -10.64
C GLY A 149 11.26 16.74 -9.63
N GLN A 150 11.87 15.58 -9.39
CA GLN A 150 11.32 14.54 -8.50
C GLN A 150 12.27 14.16 -7.36
N VAL A 151 12.94 15.11 -6.75
CA VAL A 151 13.92 14.82 -5.69
C VAL A 151 13.27 14.12 -4.50
N ASN A 152 12.11 14.60 -4.03
CA ASN A 152 11.30 13.99 -2.98
C ASN A 152 10.82 12.57 -3.37
N TYR A 153 10.24 12.43 -4.55
CA TYR A 153 9.71 11.17 -5.05
C TYR A 153 10.82 10.13 -5.27
N SER A 154 11.93 10.54 -5.88
CA SER A 154 13.11 9.67 -6.09
C SER A 154 13.71 9.21 -4.76
N ALA A 155 13.83 10.11 -3.78
CA ALA A 155 14.32 9.77 -2.44
C ALA A 155 13.40 8.73 -1.76
N ALA A 156 12.08 8.95 -1.77
CA ALA A 156 11.12 8.02 -1.20
C ALA A 156 11.16 6.65 -1.88
N LYS A 157 11.19 6.61 -3.23
CA LYS A 157 11.19 5.36 -4.00
C LYS A 157 12.51 4.61 -3.91
N ALA A 158 13.64 5.29 -3.74
CA ALA A 158 14.93 4.68 -3.42
C ALA A 158 14.93 4.10 -2.01
N GLY A 159 14.38 4.83 -1.02
CA GLY A 159 14.23 4.37 0.36
C GLY A 159 13.44 3.08 0.47
N ILE A 160 12.34 2.94 -0.28
CA ILE A 160 11.54 1.70 -0.33
C ILE A 160 12.39 0.50 -0.80
N ILE A 161 13.27 0.67 -1.79
CA ILE A 161 14.14 -0.40 -2.28
C ILE A 161 15.05 -0.90 -1.14
N GLY A 162 15.67 0.03 -0.41
CA GLY A 162 16.52 -0.30 0.74
C GLY A 162 15.74 -0.97 1.87
N ALA A 163 14.60 -0.38 2.25
CA ALA A 163 13.75 -0.90 3.32
C ALA A 163 13.23 -2.31 3.01
N THR A 164 12.79 -2.55 1.77
CA THR A 164 12.30 -3.86 1.33
C THR A 164 13.40 -4.93 1.37
N LYS A 165 14.61 -4.60 0.90
CA LYS A 165 15.77 -5.52 0.96
C LYS A 165 16.13 -5.86 2.41
N ALA A 166 16.18 -4.85 3.29
CA ALA A 166 16.51 -5.06 4.70
C ALA A 166 15.46 -5.91 5.43
N LEU A 167 14.17 -5.72 5.10
CA LEU A 167 13.09 -6.51 5.71
C LEU A 167 13.07 -7.97 5.21
N ALA A 168 13.66 -8.26 4.07
CA ALA A 168 13.67 -9.59 3.46
C ALA A 168 14.78 -10.54 4.02
N ILE A 169 15.70 -10.02 4.81
CA ILE A 169 16.79 -10.79 5.47
C ILE A 169 16.30 -11.37 6.77
#